data_0871780e6ba7dd87acce230ce0283221
#
_entry.id   0871780e6ba7dd87acce230ce0283221
#
_cell.length_a   1.000
_cell.length_b   1.000
_cell.length_c   1.000
_cell.angle_alpha   90.00
_cell.angle_beta   90.00
_cell.angle_gamma   90.00
#
_symmetry.space_group_name_H-M   'P 1'
#
loop_
_entity.id
_entity.type
_entity.pdbx_description
1 polymer ?
#
loop_
_entity_poly.entity_id
_entity_poly.type
_entity_poly.pdbx_seq_one_letter_code
_entity_poly.pdbx_strand_id
1 'polypeptide(L)'
;MKVLVIDDHVLIRDALRGVLRELKDDATVLEASQCRQAMQLVDEHSDVGLILLDLNLPDRNGFDVLAELRERYPAISTVVLSAFNDRDNVARALDLGALGFIPKSSTREVMLSALRLIFSGGIYIPPDILGPRDTAPSPAASNTGRTEPRALSPRDLGLTDRQVDVLALMMQGKSNKAICRALDLAEPTVKNHVTAILKALKVTNRTEAVIAVGALGWDLRPAADS
;
A
#
# COMPACT_ATOMS: atom_id res chain seq x y z
N MET A 1 6.90 -10.60 -10.88
CA MET A 1 6.79 -9.70 -9.69
C MET A 1 7.18 -10.49 -8.45
N LYS A 2 8.06 -9.94 -7.56
CA LYS A 2 8.38 -10.63 -6.30
C LYS A 2 7.42 -10.20 -5.20
N VAL A 3 6.93 -11.19 -4.46
CA VAL A 3 6.09 -11.02 -3.26
C VAL A 3 6.84 -11.66 -2.10
N LEU A 4 7.03 -10.93 -1.01
CA LEU A 4 7.61 -11.46 0.22
C LEU A 4 6.50 -11.79 1.21
N VAL A 5 6.47 -13.02 1.69
CA VAL A 5 5.56 -13.49 2.74
C VAL A 5 6.35 -13.62 4.03
N ILE A 6 5.94 -12.90 5.06
CA ILE A 6 6.57 -12.88 6.40
C ILE A 6 5.57 -13.44 7.39
N ASP A 7 5.76 -14.68 7.80
CA ASP A 7 4.88 -15.39 8.74
C ASP A 7 5.67 -16.57 9.34
N ASP A 8 5.61 -16.81 10.62
CA ASP A 8 6.30 -17.92 11.27
C ASP A 8 5.60 -19.28 11.07
N HIS A 9 4.32 -19.26 10.66
CA HIS A 9 3.52 -20.46 10.41
C HIS A 9 3.74 -21.01 9.01
N VAL A 10 4.39 -22.18 8.90
CA VAL A 10 4.69 -22.84 7.61
C VAL A 10 3.43 -23.05 6.76
N LEU A 11 2.34 -23.54 7.39
CA LEU A 11 1.08 -23.82 6.70
C LEU A 11 0.45 -22.57 6.08
N ILE A 12 0.57 -21.43 6.73
CA ILE A 12 0.08 -20.15 6.21
C ILE A 12 0.90 -19.73 5.00
N ARG A 13 2.24 -19.84 5.07
CA ARG A 13 3.12 -19.52 3.94
C ARG A 13 2.82 -20.41 2.73
N ASP A 14 2.63 -21.71 2.93
CA ASP A 14 2.28 -22.66 1.86
C ASP A 14 0.92 -22.33 1.23
N ALA A 15 -0.09 -22.02 2.03
CA ALA A 15 -1.40 -21.59 1.55
C ALA A 15 -1.32 -20.31 0.72
N LEU A 16 -0.58 -19.29 1.22
CA LEU A 16 -0.37 -18.02 0.52
C LEU A 16 0.39 -18.20 -0.79
N ARG A 17 1.41 -19.09 -0.80
CA ARG A 17 2.13 -19.44 -2.03
C ARG A 17 1.18 -20.00 -3.09
N GLY A 18 0.26 -20.89 -2.68
CA GLY A 18 -0.76 -21.45 -3.58
C GLY A 18 -1.69 -20.36 -4.14
N VAL A 19 -2.17 -19.47 -3.27
CA VAL A 19 -3.04 -18.34 -3.65
C VAL A 19 -2.32 -17.37 -4.59
N LEU A 20 -1.08 -17.02 -4.30
CA LEU A 20 -0.28 -16.09 -5.11
C LEU A 20 0.04 -16.64 -6.50
N ARG A 21 0.33 -17.93 -6.62
CA ARG A 21 0.55 -18.60 -7.92
C ARG A 21 -0.71 -18.62 -8.78
N GLU A 22 -1.87 -18.85 -8.19
CA GLU A 22 -3.15 -18.79 -8.90
C GLU A 22 -3.47 -17.38 -9.42
N LEU A 23 -3.08 -16.34 -8.67
CA LEU A 23 -3.33 -14.96 -9.07
C LEU A 23 -2.36 -14.46 -10.14
N LYS A 24 -1.13 -14.95 -10.11
CA LYS A 24 -0.07 -14.55 -11.03
C LYS A 24 0.91 -15.70 -11.24
N ASP A 25 0.85 -16.35 -12.38
CA ASP A 25 1.74 -17.44 -12.77
C ASP A 25 3.23 -17.05 -12.75
N ASP A 26 3.54 -15.75 -12.99
CA ASP A 26 4.89 -15.18 -12.99
C ASP A 26 5.33 -14.63 -11.62
N ALA A 27 4.56 -14.85 -10.54
CA ALA A 27 4.92 -14.36 -9.23
C ALA A 27 6.03 -15.23 -8.61
N THR A 28 7.15 -14.60 -8.26
CA THR A 28 8.17 -15.22 -7.41
C THR A 28 7.82 -14.91 -5.95
N VAL A 29 7.59 -15.96 -5.17
CA VAL A 29 7.29 -15.84 -3.74
C VAL A 29 8.57 -16.05 -2.95
N LEU A 30 8.98 -15.05 -2.19
CA LEU A 30 10.03 -15.11 -1.17
C LEU A 30 9.36 -15.33 0.18
N GLU A 31 10.02 -16.05 1.08
CA GLU A 31 9.48 -16.39 2.38
C GLU A 31 10.45 -16.06 3.49
N ALA A 32 9.91 -15.53 4.57
CA ALA A 32 10.63 -15.31 5.82
C ALA A 32 9.78 -15.76 7.00
N SER A 33 10.39 -16.38 7.98
CA SER A 33 9.75 -16.78 9.24
C SER A 33 10.02 -15.81 10.38
N GLN A 34 10.88 -14.81 10.15
CA GLN A 34 11.33 -13.83 11.14
C GLN A 34 11.57 -12.48 10.47
N CYS A 35 11.42 -11.40 11.23
CA CYS A 35 11.68 -10.05 10.78
C CYS A 35 13.10 -9.88 10.23
N ARG A 36 14.12 -10.38 10.95
CA ARG A 36 15.52 -10.26 10.53
C ARG A 36 15.76 -10.84 9.13
N GLN A 37 15.22 -12.04 8.87
CA GLN A 37 15.31 -12.69 7.56
C GLN A 37 14.57 -11.87 6.49
N ALA A 38 13.39 -11.34 6.83
CA ALA A 38 12.61 -10.52 5.93
C ALA A 38 13.34 -9.26 5.49
N MET A 39 13.98 -8.55 6.44
CA MET A 39 14.73 -7.33 6.12
C MET A 39 15.93 -7.62 5.22
N GLN A 40 16.64 -8.73 5.44
CA GLN A 40 17.73 -9.17 4.55
C GLN A 40 17.22 -9.42 3.12
N LEU A 41 16.10 -10.14 2.99
CA LEU A 41 15.52 -10.41 1.67
C LEU A 41 15.06 -9.14 0.95
N VAL A 42 14.56 -8.14 1.68
CA VAL A 42 14.19 -6.85 1.08
C VAL A 42 15.42 -6.07 0.61
N ASP A 43 16.52 -6.10 1.38
CA ASP A 43 17.80 -5.49 0.99
C ASP A 43 18.41 -6.18 -0.24
N GLU A 44 18.36 -7.51 -0.31
CA GLU A 44 18.90 -8.31 -1.42
C GLU A 44 18.06 -8.23 -2.69
N HIS A 45 16.74 -8.00 -2.56
CA HIS A 45 15.79 -8.06 -3.65
C HIS A 45 15.06 -6.72 -3.85
N SER A 46 15.70 -5.78 -4.52
CA SER A 46 15.12 -4.45 -4.81
C SER A 46 13.83 -4.48 -5.66
N ASP A 47 13.51 -5.62 -6.27
CA ASP A 47 12.32 -5.85 -7.10
C ASP A 47 11.12 -6.43 -6.34
N VAL A 48 11.19 -6.54 -5.00
CA VAL A 48 10.02 -6.82 -4.16
C VAL A 48 9.00 -5.71 -4.33
N GLY A 49 7.79 -6.07 -4.75
CA GLY A 49 6.70 -5.11 -5.00
C GLY A 49 5.59 -5.18 -3.96
N LEU A 50 5.46 -6.31 -3.26
CA LEU A 50 4.45 -6.53 -2.24
C LEU A 50 5.04 -7.34 -1.09
N ILE A 51 4.69 -6.96 0.14
CA ILE A 51 4.97 -7.70 1.37
C ILE A 51 3.63 -8.10 1.99
N LEU A 52 3.49 -9.37 2.34
CA LEU A 52 2.43 -9.89 3.19
C LEU A 52 3.04 -10.11 4.57
N LEU A 53 2.61 -9.35 5.57
CA LEU A 53 3.24 -9.26 6.88
C LEU A 53 2.33 -9.80 7.98
N ASP A 54 2.76 -10.84 8.68
CA ASP A 54 2.16 -11.20 9.96
C ASP A 54 2.54 -10.20 11.06
N LEU A 55 1.58 -9.87 11.90
CA LEU A 55 1.83 -9.02 13.08
C LEU A 55 2.48 -9.77 14.25
N ASN A 56 2.32 -11.08 14.31
CA ASN A 56 2.82 -11.92 15.42
C ASN A 56 4.07 -12.69 14.99
N LEU A 57 5.19 -12.00 14.86
CA LEU A 57 6.48 -12.62 14.58
C LEU A 57 7.22 -12.95 15.86
N PRO A 58 8.03 -14.03 15.88
CA PRO A 58 8.70 -14.48 17.11
C PRO A 58 9.83 -13.56 17.58
N ASP A 59 10.42 -12.79 16.67
CA ASP A 59 11.58 -11.95 16.94
C ASP A 59 11.25 -10.46 17.11
N ARG A 60 10.12 -9.98 16.56
CA ARG A 60 9.69 -8.57 16.68
C ARG A 60 8.18 -8.42 16.51
N ASN A 61 7.63 -7.34 17.09
CA ASN A 61 6.27 -6.95 16.86
C ASN A 61 6.08 -6.49 15.40
N GLY A 62 5.09 -7.03 14.70
CA GLY A 62 4.84 -6.75 13.29
C GLY A 62 4.49 -5.28 13.00
N PHE A 63 3.93 -4.54 13.96
CA PHE A 63 3.71 -3.09 13.80
C PHE A 63 5.03 -2.32 13.73
N ASP A 64 6.05 -2.73 14.50
CA ASP A 64 7.37 -2.10 14.44
C ASP A 64 8.06 -2.42 13.11
N VAL A 65 7.86 -3.64 12.61
CA VAL A 65 8.34 -4.05 11.27
C VAL A 65 7.63 -3.24 10.18
N LEU A 66 6.31 -3.06 10.28
CA LEU A 66 5.53 -2.25 9.34
C LEU A 66 6.03 -0.80 9.31
N ALA A 67 6.27 -0.20 10.48
CA ALA A 67 6.80 1.16 10.58
C ALA A 67 8.20 1.27 9.93
N GLU A 68 9.10 0.31 10.20
CA GLU A 68 10.44 0.29 9.59
C GLU A 68 10.38 0.09 8.07
N LEU A 69 9.52 -0.82 7.57
CA LEU A 69 9.32 -1.03 6.14
C LEU A 69 8.80 0.25 5.45
N ARG A 70 7.89 0.96 6.10
CA ARG A 70 7.38 2.25 5.61
C ARG A 70 8.48 3.30 5.52
N GLU A 71 9.34 3.40 6.54
CA GLU A 71 10.43 4.38 6.58
C GLU A 71 11.53 4.08 5.57
N ARG A 72 12.00 2.83 5.52
CA ARG A 72 13.13 2.43 4.67
C ARG A 72 12.74 2.12 3.22
N TYR A 73 11.53 1.60 2.99
CA TYR A 73 11.07 1.10 1.68
C TYR A 73 9.66 1.60 1.32
N PRO A 74 9.40 2.91 1.32
CA PRO A 74 8.06 3.48 1.14
C PRO A 74 7.40 3.11 -0.19
N ALA A 75 8.16 2.69 -1.19
CA ALA A 75 7.65 2.25 -2.48
C ALA A 75 7.16 0.80 -2.50
N ILE A 76 7.43 0.01 -1.46
CA ILE A 76 6.94 -1.37 -1.35
C ILE A 76 5.57 -1.35 -0.69
N SER A 77 4.59 -1.95 -1.35
CA SER A 77 3.25 -2.11 -0.78
C SER A 77 3.29 -3.18 0.32
N THR A 78 2.77 -2.87 1.50
CA THR A 78 2.66 -3.84 2.60
C THR A 78 1.20 -4.10 2.94
N VAL A 79 0.84 -5.37 3.06
CA VAL A 79 -0.48 -5.86 3.49
C VAL A 79 -0.30 -6.65 4.77
N VAL A 80 -1.09 -6.35 5.76
CA VAL A 80 -1.07 -7.06 7.04
C VAL A 80 -1.92 -8.32 6.96
N LEU A 81 -1.38 -9.41 7.48
CA LEU A 81 -2.08 -10.66 7.76
C LEU A 81 -2.13 -10.84 9.27
N SER A 82 -3.31 -11.04 9.86
CA SER A 82 -3.40 -11.22 11.31
C SER A 82 -4.48 -12.20 11.73
N ALA A 83 -4.22 -12.92 12.79
CA ALA A 83 -5.23 -13.73 13.47
C ALA A 83 -6.22 -12.85 14.26
N PHE A 84 -5.81 -11.65 14.65
CA PHE A 84 -6.61 -10.67 15.38
C PHE A 84 -7.06 -9.56 14.43
N ASN A 85 -8.36 -9.44 14.22
CA ASN A 85 -8.97 -8.49 13.31
C ASN A 85 -9.85 -7.44 14.02
N ASP A 86 -9.49 -7.12 15.27
CA ASP A 86 -10.16 -6.05 15.98
C ASP A 86 -9.91 -4.68 15.32
N ARG A 87 -10.83 -3.75 15.57
CA ARG A 87 -10.86 -2.43 14.93
C ARG A 87 -9.58 -1.62 15.16
N ASP A 88 -9.02 -1.73 16.36
CA ASP A 88 -7.84 -0.94 16.74
C ASP A 88 -6.59 -1.42 16.00
N ASN A 89 -6.42 -2.73 15.87
CA ASN A 89 -5.32 -3.30 15.09
C ASN A 89 -5.42 -2.95 13.61
N VAL A 90 -6.62 -2.98 13.03
CA VAL A 90 -6.81 -2.59 11.63
C VAL A 90 -6.55 -1.10 11.42
N ALA A 91 -7.11 -0.24 12.27
CA ALA A 91 -6.88 1.21 12.21
C ALA A 91 -5.38 1.51 12.33
N ARG A 92 -4.71 0.93 13.32
CA ARG A 92 -3.27 1.10 13.52
C ARG A 92 -2.44 0.63 12.33
N ALA A 93 -2.79 -0.50 11.71
CA ALA A 93 -2.08 -0.99 10.54
C ALA A 93 -2.21 -0.01 9.36
N LEU A 94 -3.41 0.53 9.12
CA LEU A 94 -3.65 1.51 8.06
C LEU A 94 -2.93 2.83 8.34
N ASP A 95 -2.94 3.33 9.57
CA ASP A 95 -2.22 4.54 10.00
C ASP A 95 -0.70 4.39 9.82
N LEU A 96 -0.18 3.19 10.03
CA LEU A 96 1.21 2.84 9.74
C LEU A 96 1.48 2.58 8.25
N GLY A 97 0.48 2.74 7.38
CA GLY A 97 0.65 2.71 5.93
C GLY A 97 0.48 1.35 5.27
N ALA A 98 -0.14 0.39 5.95
CA ALA A 98 -0.56 -0.85 5.29
C ALA A 98 -1.55 -0.55 4.16
N LEU A 99 -1.38 -1.19 3.01
CA LEU A 99 -2.30 -1.09 1.88
C LEU A 99 -3.56 -1.95 2.06
N GLY A 100 -3.59 -2.77 3.08
CA GLY A 100 -4.74 -3.59 3.42
C GLY A 100 -4.50 -4.44 4.65
N PHE A 101 -5.59 -5.00 5.16
CA PHE A 101 -5.59 -5.90 6.30
C PHE A 101 -6.45 -7.11 5.97
N ILE A 102 -5.87 -8.30 6.00
CA ILE A 102 -6.56 -9.55 5.69
C ILE A 102 -6.52 -10.44 6.94
N PRO A 103 -7.66 -10.82 7.52
CA PRO A 103 -7.71 -11.80 8.59
C PRO A 103 -7.18 -13.15 8.12
N LYS A 104 -6.32 -13.80 8.91
CA LYS A 104 -5.82 -15.17 8.62
C LYS A 104 -6.94 -16.21 8.62
N SER A 105 -8.07 -15.93 9.28
CA SER A 105 -9.29 -16.74 9.29
C SER A 105 -10.12 -16.60 8.01
N SER A 106 -9.77 -15.70 7.10
CA SER A 106 -10.49 -15.51 5.83
C SER A 106 -10.46 -16.79 4.99
N THR A 107 -11.59 -17.06 4.31
CA THR A 107 -11.61 -18.17 3.35
C THR A 107 -10.66 -17.90 2.19
N ARG A 108 -10.29 -18.96 1.47
CA ARG A 108 -9.41 -18.84 0.30
C ARG A 108 -9.95 -17.88 -0.76
N GLU A 109 -11.27 -17.89 -0.98
CA GLU A 109 -11.96 -17.04 -1.96
C GLU A 109 -11.89 -15.56 -1.57
N VAL A 110 -12.07 -15.26 -0.27
CA VAL A 110 -11.93 -13.90 0.27
C VAL A 110 -10.49 -13.42 0.12
N MET A 111 -9.51 -14.27 0.45
CA MET A 111 -8.10 -13.94 0.31
C MET A 111 -7.70 -13.68 -1.14
N LEU A 112 -8.17 -14.51 -2.09
CA LEU A 112 -7.99 -14.30 -3.53
C LEU A 112 -8.57 -12.96 -3.98
N SER A 113 -9.80 -12.64 -3.56
CA SER A 113 -10.49 -11.41 -3.92
C SER A 113 -9.79 -10.17 -3.34
N ALA A 114 -9.37 -10.25 -2.07
CA ALA A 114 -8.61 -9.20 -1.40
C ALA A 114 -7.27 -8.92 -2.11
N LEU A 115 -6.52 -9.97 -2.42
CA LEU A 115 -5.23 -9.84 -3.11
C LEU A 115 -5.41 -9.35 -4.56
N ARG A 116 -6.47 -9.77 -5.29
CA ARG A 116 -6.79 -9.20 -6.61
C ARG A 116 -7.03 -7.71 -6.54
N LEU A 117 -7.82 -7.26 -5.55
CA LEU A 117 -8.06 -5.84 -5.32
C LEU A 117 -6.75 -5.10 -5.05
N ILE A 118 -5.90 -5.63 -4.17
CA ILE A 118 -4.60 -5.04 -3.82
C ILE A 118 -3.67 -5.00 -5.05
N PHE A 119 -3.62 -6.05 -5.86
CA PHE A 119 -2.83 -6.06 -7.09
C PHE A 119 -3.32 -5.07 -8.15
N SER A 120 -4.61 -4.73 -8.14
CA SER A 120 -5.15 -3.63 -8.97
C SER A 120 -4.90 -2.24 -8.38
N GLY A 121 -4.32 -2.16 -7.17
CA GLY A 121 -3.99 -0.92 -6.47
C GLY A 121 -5.06 -0.44 -5.49
N GLY A 122 -6.11 -1.24 -5.26
CA GLY A 122 -7.12 -0.96 -4.26
C GLY A 122 -6.65 -1.24 -2.83
N ILE A 123 -7.46 -0.82 -1.86
CA ILE A 123 -7.28 -1.05 -0.42
C ILE A 123 -8.30 -2.09 0.02
N TYR A 124 -7.85 -3.10 0.76
CA TYR A 124 -8.76 -4.09 1.35
C TYR A 124 -8.83 -3.92 2.87
N ILE A 125 -10.06 -3.74 3.36
CA ILE A 125 -10.39 -3.68 4.79
C ILE A 125 -11.48 -4.73 5.06
N PRO A 126 -11.36 -5.54 6.13
CA PRO A 126 -12.39 -6.51 6.48
C PRO A 126 -13.75 -5.84 6.69
N PRO A 127 -14.85 -6.36 6.12
CA PRO A 127 -16.19 -5.76 6.26
C PRO A 127 -16.67 -5.65 7.72
N ASP A 128 -16.25 -6.57 8.58
CA ASP A 128 -16.64 -6.63 9.99
C ASP A 128 -16.23 -5.37 10.77
N ILE A 129 -15.24 -4.63 10.27
CA ILE A 129 -14.73 -3.39 10.89
C ILE A 129 -15.53 -2.17 10.44
N LEU A 130 -16.23 -2.26 9.31
CA LEU A 130 -17.08 -1.21 8.76
C LEU A 130 -18.48 -1.19 9.39
N GLY A 131 -18.74 -1.99 10.44
CA GLY A 131 -20.01 -2.03 11.17
C GLY A 131 -20.53 -0.66 11.60
N PRO A 132 -21.79 -0.56 12.09
CA PRO A 132 -22.45 0.72 12.33
C PRO A 132 -21.56 1.63 13.16
N ARG A 133 -21.24 2.79 12.62
CA ARG A 133 -20.73 3.88 13.45
C ARG A 133 -21.80 4.15 14.50
N ASP A 134 -21.45 4.03 15.76
CA ASP A 134 -22.10 4.82 16.80
C ASP A 134 -21.83 6.29 16.46
N THR A 135 -22.67 6.81 15.58
CA THR A 135 -22.70 8.22 15.26
C THR A 135 -23.36 8.93 16.44
N ALA A 136 -22.59 9.16 17.49
CA ALA A 136 -22.89 10.31 18.33
C ALA A 136 -22.60 11.55 17.45
N PRO A 137 -23.59 12.41 17.21
CA PRO A 137 -23.35 13.62 16.44
C PRO A 137 -22.48 14.56 17.25
N SER A 138 -21.25 14.76 16.82
CA SER A 138 -20.45 15.89 17.31
C SER A 138 -21.01 17.16 16.69
N PRO A 139 -21.35 18.17 17.51
CA PRO A 139 -22.00 19.37 17.00
C PRO A 139 -21.07 20.17 16.12
N ALA A 140 -21.66 20.64 15.05
CA ALA A 140 -21.13 21.55 14.07
C ALA A 140 -20.26 22.67 14.66
N ALA A 141 -19.06 22.79 14.12
CA ALA A 141 -18.32 24.04 14.18
C ALA A 141 -18.63 24.82 12.89
N SER A 142 -19.35 25.89 13.10
CA SER A 142 -19.79 26.87 12.12
C SER A 142 -18.64 27.60 11.45
N ASN A 143 -18.77 27.64 10.17
CA ASN A 143 -18.49 28.72 9.20
C ASN A 143 -17.88 30.01 9.75
N THR A 144 -16.68 30.36 9.25
CA THR A 144 -16.38 31.74 8.84
C THR A 144 -15.16 31.79 7.93
N GLY A 145 -15.29 32.49 6.77
CA GLY A 145 -14.16 33.04 6.03
C GLY A 145 -13.77 32.30 4.76
N ARG A 146 -14.56 32.46 3.70
CA ARG A 146 -14.12 32.24 2.30
C ARG A 146 -12.95 33.17 2.00
N THR A 147 -11.78 32.59 1.94
CA THR A 147 -10.74 33.01 1.01
C THR A 147 -10.49 31.75 0.17
N GLU A 148 -10.82 31.77 -1.12
CA GLU A 148 -10.55 30.66 -2.01
C GLU A 148 -9.04 30.39 -2.02
N PRO A 149 -8.56 29.21 -1.56
CA PRO A 149 -7.18 28.86 -1.72
C PRO A 149 -6.98 28.58 -3.22
N ARG A 150 -6.10 29.34 -3.87
CA ARG A 150 -5.55 29.01 -5.18
C ARG A 150 -5.18 27.53 -5.15
N ALA A 151 -5.88 26.72 -5.95
CA ALA A 151 -5.64 25.29 -6.02
C ALA A 151 -4.17 25.06 -6.35
N LEU A 152 -3.42 24.50 -5.38
CA LEU A 152 -2.01 24.15 -5.56
C LEU A 152 -1.93 23.17 -6.73
N SER A 153 -1.09 23.46 -7.71
CA SER A 153 -0.82 22.55 -8.82
C SER A 153 0.29 21.57 -8.46
N PRO A 154 0.40 20.41 -9.12
CA PRO A 154 1.53 19.48 -8.91
C PRO A 154 2.90 20.14 -9.06
N ARG A 155 3.02 21.13 -9.96
CA ARG A 155 4.25 21.90 -10.20
C ARG A 155 4.60 22.81 -9.03
N ASP A 156 3.61 23.32 -8.30
CA ASP A 156 3.84 24.16 -7.11
C ASP A 156 4.48 23.37 -5.97
N LEU A 157 4.31 22.02 -5.98
CA LEU A 157 4.99 21.09 -5.06
C LEU A 157 6.34 20.59 -5.59
N GLY A 158 6.81 21.12 -6.72
CA GLY A 158 8.10 20.75 -7.30
C GLY A 158 8.12 19.40 -8.01
N LEU A 159 6.96 18.84 -8.36
CA LEU A 159 6.87 17.60 -9.12
C LEU A 159 7.25 17.82 -10.58
N THR A 160 8.13 16.98 -11.12
CA THR A 160 8.45 16.95 -12.54
C THR A 160 7.29 16.35 -13.34
N ASP A 161 7.21 16.64 -14.64
CA ASP A 161 6.17 16.07 -15.52
C ASP A 161 6.15 14.54 -15.45
N ARG A 162 7.31 13.90 -15.38
CA ARG A 162 7.42 12.45 -15.24
C ARG A 162 6.89 11.93 -13.89
N GLN A 163 7.07 12.68 -12.83
CA GLN A 163 6.48 12.35 -11.52
C GLN A 163 4.96 12.56 -11.52
N VAL A 164 4.47 13.54 -12.27
CA VAL A 164 3.02 13.74 -12.45
C VAL A 164 2.40 12.57 -13.21
N ASP A 165 3.04 12.04 -14.27
CA ASP A 165 2.59 10.85 -14.99
C ASP A 165 2.53 9.63 -14.05
N VAL A 166 3.58 9.40 -13.26
CA VAL A 166 3.61 8.33 -12.26
C VAL A 166 2.50 8.52 -11.23
N LEU A 167 2.29 9.74 -10.74
CA LEU A 167 1.23 10.06 -9.76
C LEU A 167 -0.16 9.82 -10.36
N ALA A 168 -0.41 10.22 -11.60
CA ALA A 168 -1.68 9.97 -12.29
C ALA A 168 -2.01 8.46 -12.37
N LEU A 169 -1.01 7.64 -12.68
CA LEU A 169 -1.17 6.18 -12.69
C LEU A 169 -1.30 5.59 -11.28
N MET A 170 -0.67 6.20 -10.28
CA MET A 170 -0.89 5.84 -8.87
C MET A 170 -2.34 6.11 -8.45
N MET A 171 -2.91 7.23 -8.84
CA MET A 171 -4.32 7.59 -8.57
C MET A 171 -5.30 6.61 -9.23
N GLN A 172 -4.94 6.02 -10.38
CA GLN A 172 -5.70 4.97 -11.04
C GLN A 172 -5.52 3.59 -10.38
N GLY A 173 -4.78 3.50 -9.28
CA GLY A 173 -4.53 2.24 -8.59
C GLY A 173 -3.50 1.31 -9.28
N LYS A 174 -2.72 1.79 -10.25
CA LYS A 174 -1.76 0.96 -10.99
C LYS A 174 -0.58 0.56 -10.10
N SER A 175 -0.23 -0.71 -10.05
CA SER A 175 0.98 -1.19 -9.36
C SER A 175 2.25 -0.62 -10.01
N ASN A 176 3.38 -0.61 -9.29
CA ASN A 176 4.66 -0.14 -9.86
C ASN A 176 5.01 -0.87 -11.17
N LYS A 177 4.77 -2.18 -11.26
CA LYS A 177 4.98 -2.95 -12.50
C LYS A 177 4.06 -2.50 -13.65
N ALA A 178 2.81 -2.13 -13.34
CA ALA A 178 1.89 -1.59 -14.34
C ALA A 178 2.31 -0.19 -14.80
N ILE A 179 2.84 0.63 -13.87
CA ILE A 179 3.42 1.95 -14.17
C ILE A 179 4.66 1.81 -15.04
N CYS A 180 5.55 0.83 -14.74
CA CYS A 180 6.71 0.52 -15.57
C CYS A 180 6.31 0.26 -17.03
N ARG A 181 5.30 -0.60 -17.24
CA ARG A 181 4.81 -0.93 -18.59
C ARG A 181 4.15 0.26 -19.29
N ALA A 182 3.36 1.05 -18.56
CA ALA A 182 2.64 2.18 -19.13
C ALA A 182 3.57 3.34 -19.52
N LEU A 183 4.68 3.50 -18.82
CA LEU A 183 5.60 4.62 -19.00
C LEU A 183 6.96 4.21 -19.61
N ASP A 184 7.13 2.94 -19.95
CA ASP A 184 8.39 2.35 -20.41
C ASP A 184 9.58 2.67 -19.51
N LEU A 185 9.41 2.41 -18.20
CA LEU A 185 10.40 2.68 -17.17
C LEU A 185 10.85 1.39 -16.49
N ALA A 186 12.11 1.36 -16.04
CA ALA A 186 12.61 0.32 -15.17
C ALA A 186 11.96 0.41 -13.77
N GLU A 187 11.77 -0.72 -13.11
CA GLU A 187 11.11 -0.76 -11.79
C GLU A 187 11.84 0.06 -10.70
N PRO A 188 13.17 0.07 -10.61
CA PRO A 188 13.88 0.96 -9.70
C PRO A 188 13.60 2.44 -9.95
N THR A 189 13.45 2.83 -11.22
CA THR A 189 13.14 4.21 -11.60
C THR A 189 11.75 4.61 -11.13
N VAL A 190 10.75 3.73 -11.30
CA VAL A 190 9.38 3.97 -10.78
C VAL A 190 9.38 4.07 -9.26
N LYS A 191 10.11 3.20 -8.55
CA LYS A 191 10.26 3.27 -7.09
C LYS A 191 10.86 4.62 -6.65
N ASN A 192 11.89 5.11 -7.35
CA ASN A 192 12.50 6.41 -7.06
C ASN A 192 11.50 7.56 -7.29
N HIS A 193 10.72 7.52 -8.37
CA HIS A 193 9.66 8.52 -8.61
C HIS A 193 8.59 8.47 -7.52
N VAL A 194 8.11 7.29 -7.14
CA VAL A 194 7.13 7.13 -6.04
C VAL A 194 7.69 7.74 -4.75
N THR A 195 8.91 7.41 -4.37
CA THR A 195 9.55 7.97 -3.17
C THR A 195 9.64 9.51 -3.22
N ALA A 196 10.03 10.07 -4.37
CA ALA A 196 10.10 11.52 -4.55
C ALA A 196 8.71 12.18 -4.46
N ILE A 197 7.67 11.56 -5.03
CA ILE A 197 6.28 12.02 -4.96
C ILE A 197 5.79 12.04 -3.51
N LEU A 198 6.01 10.96 -2.76
CA LEU A 198 5.63 10.88 -1.35
C LEU A 198 6.28 12.00 -0.53
N LYS A 199 7.56 12.25 -0.77
CA LYS A 199 8.30 13.35 -0.11
C LYS A 199 7.75 14.72 -0.48
N ALA A 200 7.44 14.97 -1.75
CA ALA A 200 6.89 16.25 -2.22
C ALA A 200 5.49 16.51 -1.63
N LEU A 201 4.64 15.49 -1.57
CA LEU A 201 3.32 15.56 -0.95
C LEU A 201 3.39 15.59 0.59
N LYS A 202 4.56 15.41 1.20
CA LYS A 202 4.77 15.28 2.65
C LYS A 202 3.93 14.17 3.27
N VAL A 203 3.78 13.08 2.55
CA VAL A 203 3.08 11.87 2.97
C VAL A 203 4.07 10.72 3.06
N THR A 204 3.70 9.68 3.78
CA THR A 204 4.63 8.64 4.16
C THR A 204 4.40 7.34 3.39
N ASN A 205 3.28 7.22 2.71
CA ASN A 205 2.93 6.02 1.94
C ASN A 205 1.99 6.35 0.77
N ARG A 206 1.84 5.36 -0.12
CA ARG A 206 1.02 5.49 -1.32
C ARG A 206 -0.45 5.79 -1.02
N THR A 207 -1.01 5.20 0.03
CA THR A 207 -2.42 5.40 0.42
C THR A 207 -2.66 6.84 0.82
N GLU A 208 -1.79 7.40 1.66
CA GLU A 208 -1.83 8.81 2.03
C GLU A 208 -1.67 9.73 0.82
N ALA A 209 -0.81 9.37 -0.14
CA ALA A 209 -0.67 10.15 -1.37
C ALA A 209 -1.97 10.20 -2.18
N VAL A 210 -2.65 9.07 -2.33
CA VAL A 210 -3.94 8.99 -3.04
C VAL A 210 -5.00 9.83 -2.32
N ILE A 211 -5.09 9.75 -1.00
CA ILE A 211 -6.03 10.53 -0.19
C ILE A 211 -5.71 12.04 -0.31
N ALA A 212 -4.43 12.41 -0.15
CA ALA A 212 -3.99 13.81 -0.20
C ALA A 212 -4.29 14.45 -1.58
N VAL A 213 -4.00 13.76 -2.67
CA VAL A 213 -4.28 14.24 -4.04
C VAL A 213 -5.79 14.32 -4.29
N GLY A 214 -6.57 13.34 -3.81
CA GLY A 214 -8.03 13.38 -3.86
C GLY A 214 -8.61 14.59 -3.14
N ALA A 215 -8.07 14.95 -1.97
CA ALA A 215 -8.48 16.13 -1.20
C ALA A 215 -8.08 17.46 -1.88
N LEU A 216 -6.99 17.47 -2.68
CA LEU A 216 -6.55 18.63 -3.45
C LEU A 216 -7.38 18.84 -4.74
N GLY A 217 -8.23 17.87 -5.11
CA GLY A 217 -9.10 17.93 -6.28
C GLY A 217 -8.34 17.96 -7.62
N TRP A 218 -7.12 17.40 -7.67
CA TRP A 218 -6.33 17.39 -8.90
C TRP A 218 -6.92 16.41 -9.94
N ASP A 219 -7.27 16.93 -11.11
CA ASP A 219 -7.62 16.11 -12.28
C ASP A 219 -6.33 15.73 -13.01
N LEU A 220 -5.67 14.66 -12.53
CA LEU A 220 -4.44 14.16 -13.11
C LEU A 220 -4.79 13.16 -14.24
N ARG A 221 -4.81 13.64 -15.48
CA ARG A 221 -4.89 12.77 -16.66
C ARG A 221 -3.46 12.48 -17.13
N PRO A 222 -3.10 11.20 -17.37
CA PRO A 222 -1.83 10.91 -18.04
C PRO A 222 -1.84 11.59 -19.41
N ALA A 223 -0.69 12.12 -19.81
CA ALA A 223 -0.54 12.65 -21.17
C ALA A 223 -0.95 11.55 -22.15
N ALA A 224 -2.02 11.77 -22.91
CA ALA A 224 -2.42 10.88 -23.97
C ALA A 224 -1.30 10.88 -25.02
N ASP A 225 -0.92 9.70 -25.47
CA ASP A 225 -0.02 9.48 -26.60
C ASP A 225 -0.44 10.38 -27.77
N SER A 226 0.47 11.28 -28.16
CA SER A 226 0.41 12.01 -29.42
C SER A 226 1.37 11.37 -30.40
#